data_c3d196c199028290dbe50e365721657e
#
_entry.id   c3d196c199028290dbe50e365721657e
#
_cell.length_a   1.000
_cell.length_b   1.000
_cell.length_c   1.000
_cell.angle_alpha   90.00
_cell.angle_beta   90.00
_cell.angle_gamma   90.00
#
_symmetry.space_group_name_H-M   'P 1'
#
loop_
_entity.id
_entity.type
_entity.pdbx_description
1 polymer ?
#
loop_
_entity_poly.entity_id
_entity_poly.type
_entity_poly.pdbx_seq_one_letter_code
_entity_poly.pdbx_strand_id
1 'polypeptide(L)' 'GVPNGLGTLTFPSGSKIVGNFWDGKSWFATTYDKNGNITHKIVNGKKQ' A
#
# COMPACT_ATOMS: atom_id res chain seq x y z
N GLY A 1 -0.61 14.27 12.03
CA GLY A 1 -0.18 14.81 10.78
C GLY A 1 -0.49 13.93 9.61
N VAL A 2 -0.25 14.43 8.44
CA VAL A 2 -0.49 13.68 7.20
C VAL A 2 0.63 12.66 7.03
N PRO A 3 0.30 11.37 6.79
CA PRO A 3 1.33 10.38 6.54
C PRO A 3 2.10 10.72 5.26
N ASN A 4 3.40 10.82 5.39
CA ASN A 4 4.31 11.05 4.29
C ASN A 4 5.37 9.97 4.30
N GLY A 5 5.64 9.37 3.14
CA GLY A 5 6.73 8.42 2.99
C GLY A 5 6.31 7.00 3.26
N LEU A 6 7.26 6.19 3.65
CA LEU A 6 7.05 4.75 3.79
C LEU A 6 6.12 4.41 4.94
N GLY A 7 5.21 3.48 4.66
CA GLY A 7 4.28 3.01 5.66
C GLY A 7 3.73 1.65 5.30
N THR A 8 3.08 1.02 6.27
CA THR A 8 2.44 -0.27 6.07
C THR A 8 1.02 -0.21 6.62
N LEU A 9 0.07 -0.58 5.80
CA LEU A 9 -1.33 -0.67 6.21
C LEU A 9 -1.73 -2.14 6.20
N THR A 10 -2.17 -2.64 7.36
CA THR A 10 -2.54 -4.05 7.52
C THR A 10 -4.05 -4.17 7.71
N PHE A 11 -4.64 -5.15 7.03
CA PHE A 11 -6.08 -5.40 7.09
C PHE A 11 -6.39 -6.65 7.92
N PRO A 12 -7.59 -6.71 8.52
CA PRO A 12 -7.98 -7.89 9.31
C PRO A 12 -7.95 -9.20 8.52
N SER A 13 -8.10 -9.13 7.21
CA SER A 13 -8.05 -10.33 6.36
C SER A 13 -6.65 -10.94 6.27
N GLY A 14 -5.63 -10.21 6.72
CA GLY A 14 -4.26 -10.66 6.62
C GLY A 14 -3.50 -10.02 5.47
N SER A 15 -4.18 -9.29 4.61
CA SER A 15 -3.52 -8.57 3.53
C SER A 15 -2.87 -7.29 4.06
N LYS A 16 -1.94 -6.74 3.30
CA LYS A 16 -1.28 -5.50 3.69
C LYS A 16 -0.83 -4.72 2.46
N ILE A 17 -0.68 -3.41 2.66
CA ILE A 17 -0.16 -2.52 1.64
C ILE A 17 1.10 -1.85 2.20
N VAL A 18 2.19 -1.95 1.46
CA VAL A 18 3.47 -1.36 1.84
C VAL A 18 3.90 -0.39 0.74
N GLY A 19 4.23 0.82 1.11
CA GLY A 19 4.70 1.77 0.12
C GLY A 19 4.75 3.19 0.62
N ASN A 20 4.74 4.12 -0.32
CA ASN A 20 4.78 5.54 -0.04
C ASN A 20 3.38 6.12 -0.04
N PHE A 21 3.04 6.81 1.04
CA PHE A 21 1.75 7.47 1.20
C PHE A 21 1.96 8.98 1.27
N TRP A 22 1.11 9.71 0.60
CA TRP A 22 1.20 11.17 0.55
C TRP A 22 -0.20 11.74 0.53
N ASP A 23 -0.45 12.67 1.43
CA ASP A 23 -1.73 13.40 1.47
C ASP A 23 -2.92 12.45 1.46
N GLY A 24 -2.83 11.37 2.25
CA GLY A 24 -3.90 10.38 2.34
C GLY A 24 -4.02 9.44 1.16
N LYS A 25 -3.06 9.45 0.24
CA LYS A 25 -3.09 8.62 -0.96
C LYS A 25 -1.84 7.75 -1.05
N SER A 26 -2.00 6.59 -1.68
CA SER A 26 -0.89 5.71 -1.99
C SER A 26 -0.36 6.08 -3.36
N TRP A 27 0.87 6.59 -3.42
CA TRP A 27 1.49 6.95 -4.69
C TRP A 27 2.24 5.77 -5.29
N PHE A 28 3.06 5.12 -4.46
CA PHE A 28 3.79 3.93 -4.88
C PHE A 28 3.59 2.91 -3.77
N ALA A 29 2.88 1.85 -4.06
CA ALA A 29 2.58 0.86 -3.05
C ALA A 29 2.45 -0.52 -3.67
N THR A 30 2.75 -1.54 -2.86
CA THR A 30 2.57 -2.92 -3.24
C THR A 30 1.59 -3.55 -2.27
N THR A 31 0.55 -4.18 -2.80
CA THR A 31 -0.44 -4.88 -1.99
C THR A 31 -0.08 -6.36 -1.94
N TYR A 32 -0.04 -6.90 -0.73
CA TYR A 32 0.24 -8.30 -0.50
C TYR A 32 -1.00 -8.99 0.05
N ASP A 33 -1.19 -10.27 -0.31
CA ASP A 33 -2.24 -11.06 0.29
C ASP A 33 -1.76 -11.67 1.61
N LYS A 34 -2.62 -12.46 2.25
CA LYS A 34 -2.30 -13.08 3.53
C LYS A 34 -1.11 -14.04 3.46
N ASN A 35 -0.79 -14.52 2.28
CA ASN A 35 0.32 -15.46 2.05
C ASN A 35 1.62 -14.75 1.68
N GLY A 36 1.58 -13.43 1.54
CA GLY A 36 2.74 -12.64 1.17
C GLY A 36 2.93 -12.49 -0.32
N ASN A 37 1.96 -12.89 -1.12
CA ASN A 37 2.03 -12.73 -2.57
C ASN A 37 1.55 -11.34 -2.99
N ILE A 38 2.18 -10.79 -4.02
CA ILE A 38 1.79 -9.49 -4.55
C ILE A 38 0.50 -9.64 -5.34
N THR A 39 -0.52 -8.87 -4.98
CA THR A 39 -1.81 -8.89 -5.68
C THR A 39 -1.98 -7.68 -6.58
N HIS A 40 -1.54 -6.52 -6.12
CA HIS A 40 -1.67 -5.28 -6.87
C HIS A 40 -0.46 -4.40 -6.64
N LYS A 41 -0.20 -3.52 -7.61
CA LYS A 41 0.80 -2.47 -7.44
C LYS A 41 0.14 -1.14 -7.77
N ILE A 42 0.49 -0.11 -7.02
CA ILE A 42 0.02 1.25 -7.26
C ILE A 42 1.22 2.06 -7.70
N VAL A 43 1.10 2.69 -8.86
CA VAL A 43 2.15 3.54 -9.42
C VAL A 43 1.51 4.87 -9.80
N ASN A 44 2.08 5.97 -9.30
CA ASN A 44 1.56 7.31 -9.51
C ASN A 44 0.10 7.46 -9.09
N GLY A 45 -0.26 6.76 -8.01
CA GLY A 45 -1.63 6.81 -7.51
C GLY A 45 -2.62 5.98 -8.30
N LYS A 46 -2.15 5.22 -9.28
CA LYS A 46 -3.03 4.40 -10.12
C LYS A 46 -2.75 2.91 -9.89
N LYS A 47 -3.81 2.17 -9.75
CA LYS A 47 -3.74 0.72 -9.59
C LYS A 47 -3.31 0.08 -10.91
N GLN A 48 -2.34 -0.77 -10.82
CA GLN A 48 -1.82 -1.52 -11.97
C GLN A 48 -2.45 -2.89 -12.08
#